data_d2ae67e898d9f951fca7c791b45c4997
#
_entry.id   d2ae67e898d9f951fca7c791b45c4997
#
_cell.length_a   1.000
_cell.length_b   1.000
_cell.length_c   1.000
_cell.angle_alpha   90.00
_cell.angle_beta   90.00
_cell.angle_gamma   90.00
#
_symmetry.space_group_name_H-M   'P 1'
#
loop_
_entity.id
_entity.type
_entity.pdbx_description
1 polymer ?
#
loop_
_entity_poly.entity_id
_entity_poly.type
_entity_poly.pdbx_seq_one_letter_code
_entity_poly.pdbx_strand_id
1 'polypeptide(L)'
;DYIWNREAQVTFRGKGQMAKKLDTLLYMCPKCGAMYQMKCSGNEMRCTACGNTVSLDERYNLRPVGEGSVCPELVSDWVLLERKKAEEDVKDPNFTYSGHVRVGKLPEHKTLKGDNTSVICGEGELRLDHSGLTFAGTVEGKPCSFHLTTEQVPTFGMCTDISRFYTFVEGEFMEF
;
A
#
# COMPACT_ATOMS: atom_id res chain seq x y z
N ASP A 1 -19.58 8.20 -4.65
CA ASP A 1 -19.47 7.56 -5.96
C ASP A 1 -19.45 6.04 -5.90
N TYR A 2 -18.98 5.39 -4.84
CA TYR A 2 -19.14 3.95 -4.64
C TYR A 2 -20.55 3.54 -4.20
N ILE A 3 -21.34 4.44 -3.67
CA ILE A 3 -22.79 4.29 -3.48
C ILE A 3 -23.45 3.97 -4.83
N TRP A 4 -23.02 4.64 -5.88
CA TRP A 4 -23.49 4.43 -7.24
C TRP A 4 -23.27 2.99 -7.72
N ASN A 5 -22.11 2.38 -7.48
CA ASN A 5 -21.86 1.01 -7.89
C ASN A 5 -22.72 0.00 -7.12
N ARG A 6 -23.00 0.27 -5.85
CA ARG A 6 -23.87 -0.55 -5.01
C ARG A 6 -25.31 -0.55 -5.52
N GLU A 7 -25.82 0.60 -5.93
CA GLU A 7 -27.16 0.74 -6.49
C GLU A 7 -27.24 0.18 -7.93
N ALA A 8 -26.27 0.50 -8.76
CA ALA A 8 -26.24 0.06 -10.15
C ALA A 8 -25.91 -1.43 -10.31
N GLN A 9 -25.34 -2.08 -9.28
CA GLN A 9 -24.98 -3.52 -9.30
C GLN A 9 -24.14 -3.92 -10.53
N VAL A 10 -23.19 -3.06 -10.92
CA VAL A 10 -22.31 -3.29 -12.07
C VAL A 10 -21.43 -4.53 -11.83
N THR A 11 -21.41 -5.42 -12.81
CA THR A 11 -20.61 -6.65 -12.75
C THR A 11 -19.27 -6.46 -13.45
N PHE A 12 -18.20 -6.79 -12.78
CA PHE A 12 -16.82 -6.74 -13.27
C PHE A 12 -16.36 -8.11 -13.74
N ARG A 13 -15.68 -8.18 -14.87
CA ARG A 13 -15.16 -9.44 -15.41
C ARG A 13 -13.81 -9.79 -14.80
N GLY A 14 -13.78 -10.21 -13.54
CA GLY A 14 -12.56 -10.55 -12.80
C GLY A 14 -11.95 -11.91 -13.15
N LYS A 15 -12.62 -12.73 -13.98
CA LYS A 15 -12.16 -14.07 -14.40
C LYS A 15 -11.69 -14.95 -13.23
N GLY A 16 -12.41 -14.89 -12.10
CA GLY A 16 -12.06 -15.63 -10.89
C GLY A 16 -10.85 -15.08 -10.13
N GLN A 17 -10.47 -13.82 -10.32
CA GLN A 17 -9.34 -13.18 -9.68
C GLN A 17 -9.70 -11.80 -9.08
N MET A 18 -10.89 -11.69 -8.50
CA MET A 18 -11.39 -10.42 -7.94
C MET A 18 -10.54 -9.88 -6.79
N ALA A 19 -9.91 -10.76 -6.02
CA ALA A 19 -9.04 -10.37 -4.90
C ALA A 19 -7.59 -10.07 -5.30
N LYS A 20 -7.22 -10.23 -6.58
CA LYS A 20 -5.82 -10.08 -7.03
C LYS A 20 -5.24 -8.72 -6.66
N LYS A 21 -4.13 -8.73 -5.91
CA LYS A 21 -3.42 -7.54 -5.42
C LYS A 21 -4.19 -6.66 -4.43
N LEU A 22 -5.35 -7.07 -3.93
CA LEU A 22 -6.04 -6.31 -2.90
C LEU A 22 -5.32 -6.34 -1.55
N ASP A 23 -4.43 -7.29 -1.33
CA ASP A 23 -3.58 -7.37 -0.14
C ASP A 23 -2.56 -6.23 -0.02
N THR A 24 -2.30 -5.49 -1.09
CA THR A 24 -1.51 -4.25 -1.04
C THR A 24 -2.34 -3.06 -0.54
N LEU A 25 -3.64 -3.04 -0.82
CA LEU A 25 -4.56 -2.01 -0.36
C LEU A 25 -5.17 -2.34 1.01
N LEU A 26 -5.62 -3.59 1.18
CA LEU A 26 -6.28 -4.11 2.38
C LEU A 26 -5.27 -4.93 3.20
N TYR A 27 -4.33 -4.23 3.80
CA TYR A 27 -3.16 -4.83 4.45
C TYR A 27 -3.40 -5.25 5.90
N MET A 28 -4.45 -4.73 6.55
CA MET A 28 -4.78 -5.05 7.95
C MET A 28 -5.95 -6.05 8.03
N CYS A 29 -5.78 -7.12 8.78
CA CYS A 29 -6.85 -8.07 9.01
C CYS A 29 -7.99 -7.45 9.85
N PRO A 30 -9.26 -7.45 9.37
CA PRO A 30 -10.36 -6.83 10.10
C PRO A 30 -10.77 -7.59 11.37
N LYS A 31 -10.29 -8.86 11.52
CA LYS A 31 -10.58 -9.67 12.70
C LYS A 31 -9.55 -9.52 13.80
N CYS A 32 -8.27 -9.63 13.48
CA CYS A 32 -7.20 -9.66 14.49
C CYS A 32 -6.28 -8.44 14.47
N GLY A 33 -6.46 -7.51 13.53
CA GLY A 33 -5.63 -6.31 13.40
C GLY A 33 -4.21 -6.56 12.89
N ALA A 34 -3.83 -7.81 12.56
CA ALA A 34 -2.50 -8.11 12.07
C ALA A 34 -2.25 -7.43 10.71
N MET A 35 -1.16 -6.67 10.62
CA MET A 35 -0.78 -5.94 9.41
C MET A 35 0.05 -6.81 8.47
N TYR A 36 -0.12 -6.64 7.16
CA TYR A 36 0.61 -7.31 6.08
C TYR A 36 0.50 -8.84 6.08
N GLN A 37 -0.49 -9.38 6.81
CA GLN A 37 -0.76 -10.81 6.90
C GLN A 37 -1.91 -11.28 5.98
N MET A 38 -2.53 -10.37 5.23
CA MET A 38 -3.52 -10.72 4.23
C MET A 38 -2.83 -11.27 2.98
N LYS A 39 -3.36 -12.35 2.42
CA LYS A 39 -2.88 -12.96 1.16
C LYS A 39 -4.05 -13.24 0.23
N CYS A 40 -3.88 -12.86 -1.02
CA CYS A 40 -4.90 -13.03 -2.07
C CYS A 40 -4.71 -14.32 -2.86
N SER A 41 -5.82 -15.01 -3.11
CA SER A 41 -5.87 -16.16 -4.02
C SER A 41 -7.22 -16.21 -4.73
N GLY A 42 -7.24 -16.07 -6.05
CA GLY A 42 -8.48 -16.03 -6.82
C GLY A 42 -9.42 -14.90 -6.38
N ASN A 43 -10.57 -15.26 -5.85
CA ASN A 43 -11.56 -14.30 -5.32
C ASN A 43 -11.50 -14.15 -3.80
N GLU A 44 -10.49 -14.72 -3.13
CA GLU A 44 -10.42 -14.75 -1.68
C GLU A 44 -9.19 -14.02 -1.15
N MET A 45 -9.34 -13.47 0.04
CA MET A 45 -8.28 -12.92 0.87
C MET A 45 -8.26 -13.68 2.20
N ARG A 46 -7.10 -14.17 2.61
CA ARG A 46 -6.94 -14.91 3.87
C ARG A 46 -5.84 -14.30 4.73
N CYS A 47 -6.14 -14.10 6.00
CA CYS A 47 -5.13 -13.72 6.99
C CYS A 47 -4.30 -14.94 7.39
N THR A 48 -2.98 -14.84 7.25
CA THR A 48 -2.05 -15.92 7.65
C THR A 48 -1.88 -16.03 9.16
N ALA A 49 -2.19 -14.95 9.91
CA ALA A 49 -2.06 -14.94 11.37
C ALA A 49 -3.25 -15.61 12.09
N CYS A 50 -4.50 -15.37 11.65
CA CYS A 50 -5.69 -15.85 12.35
C CYS A 50 -6.64 -16.71 11.51
N GLY A 51 -6.35 -16.89 10.21
CA GLY A 51 -7.16 -17.67 9.31
C GLY A 51 -8.45 -16.98 8.82
N ASN A 52 -8.72 -15.74 9.21
CA ASN A 52 -9.87 -14.97 8.72
C ASN A 52 -9.87 -14.94 7.20
N THR A 53 -10.97 -15.37 6.59
CA THR A 53 -11.07 -15.46 5.13
C THR A 53 -12.27 -14.66 4.63
N VAL A 54 -12.06 -13.89 3.58
CA VAL A 54 -13.05 -13.03 2.95
C VAL A 54 -13.06 -13.29 1.46
N SER A 55 -14.24 -13.48 0.86
CA SER A 55 -14.41 -13.60 -0.59
C SER A 55 -14.97 -12.31 -1.17
N LEU A 56 -14.64 -12.07 -2.45
CA LEU A 56 -15.22 -11.00 -3.27
C LEU A 56 -15.97 -11.61 -4.45
N ASP A 57 -17.18 -11.14 -4.67
CA ASP A 57 -17.91 -11.45 -5.88
C ASP A 57 -17.61 -10.47 -7.04
N GLU A 58 -18.16 -10.71 -8.22
CA GLU A 58 -17.96 -9.85 -9.41
C GLU A 58 -18.58 -8.44 -9.29
N ARG A 59 -19.24 -8.14 -8.18
CA ARG A 59 -19.77 -6.81 -7.84
C ARG A 59 -19.01 -6.13 -6.72
N TYR A 60 -17.85 -6.68 -6.34
CA TYR A 60 -17.04 -6.25 -5.20
C TYR A 60 -17.76 -6.32 -3.83
N ASN A 61 -18.80 -7.16 -3.72
CA ASN A 61 -19.35 -7.43 -2.39
C ASN A 61 -18.40 -8.33 -1.61
N LEU A 62 -18.15 -7.97 -0.38
CA LEU A 62 -17.35 -8.75 0.57
C LEU A 62 -18.23 -9.72 1.33
N ARG A 63 -17.75 -10.94 1.53
CA ARG A 63 -18.42 -11.96 2.33
C ARG A 63 -17.43 -12.73 3.18
N PRO A 64 -17.70 -12.93 4.49
CA PRO A 64 -16.88 -13.79 5.31
C PRO A 64 -17.03 -15.25 4.85
N VAL A 65 -15.91 -15.98 4.84
CA VAL A 65 -15.86 -17.41 4.44
C VAL A 65 -15.44 -18.26 5.65
N GLY A 66 -16.27 -19.23 5.98
CA GLY A 66 -16.04 -20.11 7.14
C GLY A 66 -16.50 -19.53 8.47
N GLU A 67 -16.61 -20.41 9.46
CA GLU A 67 -17.08 -20.07 10.79
C GLU A 67 -16.15 -19.08 11.50
N GLY A 68 -16.75 -18.05 12.10
CA GLY A 68 -16.02 -17.02 12.83
C GLY A 68 -15.18 -16.06 11.97
N SER A 69 -15.26 -16.13 10.63
CA SER A 69 -14.68 -15.10 9.76
C SER A 69 -15.53 -13.83 9.79
N VAL A 70 -14.87 -12.68 9.66
CA VAL A 70 -15.51 -11.36 9.65
C VAL A 70 -14.94 -10.51 8.52
N CYS A 71 -15.77 -9.63 7.96
CA CYS A 71 -15.33 -8.60 7.02
C CYS A 71 -16.18 -7.34 7.17
N PRO A 72 -15.67 -6.18 6.79
CA PRO A 72 -16.48 -4.98 6.57
C PRO A 72 -17.51 -5.20 5.44
N GLU A 73 -18.51 -4.35 5.39
CA GLU A 73 -19.56 -4.46 4.36
C GLU A 73 -19.01 -4.09 2.97
N LEU A 74 -18.16 -3.08 2.90
CA LEU A 74 -17.56 -2.57 1.67
C LEU A 74 -16.03 -2.54 1.75
N VAL A 75 -15.38 -2.56 0.59
CA VAL A 75 -13.93 -2.34 0.48
C VAL A 75 -13.55 -0.97 1.07
N SER A 76 -14.34 0.07 0.82
CA SER A 76 -14.14 1.41 1.39
C SER A 76 -14.18 1.42 2.92
N ASP A 77 -15.07 0.64 3.53
CA ASP A 77 -15.17 0.55 4.99
C ASP A 77 -13.91 -0.11 5.58
N TRP A 78 -13.36 -1.07 4.86
CA TRP A 78 -12.09 -1.69 5.24
C TRP A 78 -10.93 -0.67 5.20
N VAL A 79 -10.82 0.10 4.11
CA VAL A 79 -9.83 1.19 4.00
C VAL A 79 -10.02 2.23 5.10
N LEU A 80 -11.27 2.58 5.45
CA LEU A 80 -11.55 3.50 6.56
C LEU A 80 -11.14 2.93 7.92
N LEU A 81 -11.29 1.62 8.12
CA LEU A 81 -10.81 0.94 9.32
C LEU A 81 -9.28 1.03 9.45
N GLU A 82 -8.56 0.79 8.37
CA GLU A 82 -7.10 0.91 8.31
C GLU A 82 -6.63 2.34 8.53
N ARG A 83 -7.28 3.30 7.88
CA ARG A 83 -7.01 4.71 8.06
C ARG A 83 -7.19 5.16 9.51
N LYS A 84 -8.28 4.74 10.15
CA LYS A 84 -8.53 5.04 11.57
C LYS A 84 -7.42 4.49 12.45
N LYS A 85 -6.96 3.25 12.18
CA LYS A 85 -5.84 2.66 12.91
C LYS A 85 -4.56 3.46 12.71
N ALA A 86 -4.24 3.86 11.49
CA ALA A 86 -3.06 4.68 11.19
C ALA A 86 -3.14 6.06 11.89
N GLU A 87 -4.32 6.70 11.90
CA GLU A 87 -4.56 7.96 12.62
C GLU A 87 -4.40 7.83 14.14
N GLU A 88 -4.70 6.66 14.71
CA GLU A 88 -4.46 6.35 16.12
C GLU A 88 -2.96 6.14 16.39
N ASP A 89 -2.27 5.38 15.54
CA ASP A 89 -0.85 5.08 15.69
C ASP A 89 0.01 6.34 15.60
N VAL A 90 -0.29 7.24 14.68
CA VAL A 90 0.41 8.52 14.53
C VAL A 90 0.24 9.45 15.76
N LYS A 91 -0.75 9.22 16.63
CA LYS A 91 -0.89 10.00 17.88
C LYS A 91 0.14 9.60 18.95
N ASP A 92 0.76 8.43 18.84
CA ASP A 92 1.83 8.03 19.75
C ASP A 92 3.04 8.96 19.53
N PRO A 93 3.54 9.67 20.56
CA PRO A 93 4.73 10.51 20.45
C PRO A 93 5.98 9.76 19.98
N ASN A 94 6.02 8.45 20.18
CA ASN A 94 7.12 7.58 19.75
C ASN A 94 6.84 6.88 18.41
N PHE A 95 5.81 7.33 17.69
CA PHE A 95 5.47 6.71 16.40
C PHE A 95 6.70 6.67 15.48
N THR A 96 7.00 5.49 14.99
CA THR A 96 8.00 5.27 13.96
C THR A 96 7.61 4.07 13.12
N TYR A 97 7.80 4.20 11.84
CA TYR A 97 7.67 3.10 10.88
C TYR A 97 8.97 3.01 10.08
N SER A 98 9.52 1.82 9.92
CA SER A 98 10.74 1.62 9.12
C SER A 98 10.65 0.35 8.30
N GLY A 99 11.37 0.35 7.19
CA GLY A 99 11.44 -0.79 6.30
C GLY A 99 12.59 -0.68 5.31
N HIS A 100 13.06 -1.83 4.85
CA HIS A 100 14.00 -1.90 3.76
C HIS A 100 13.31 -1.61 2.42
N VAL A 101 13.88 -0.71 1.62
CA VAL A 101 13.33 -0.28 0.34
C VAL A 101 14.38 -0.37 -0.77
N ARG A 102 13.89 -0.53 -2.00
CA ARG A 102 14.70 -0.34 -3.21
C ARG A 102 14.44 1.05 -3.75
N VAL A 103 15.50 1.71 -4.20
CA VAL A 103 15.44 3.07 -4.75
C VAL A 103 15.51 3.02 -6.27
N GLY A 104 14.58 3.71 -6.91
CA GLY A 104 14.55 3.90 -8.36
C GLY A 104 14.64 5.36 -8.75
N LYS A 105 15.33 5.66 -9.86
CA LYS A 105 15.40 6.97 -10.50
C LYS A 105 14.83 6.92 -11.91
N LEU A 106 14.38 8.05 -12.42
CA LEU A 106 14.00 8.15 -13.84
C LEU A 106 15.22 8.01 -14.71
N PRO A 107 15.17 7.23 -15.80
CA PRO A 107 16.26 7.17 -16.76
C PRO A 107 16.42 8.53 -17.46
N GLU A 108 17.68 8.90 -17.82
CA GLU A 108 18.00 10.15 -18.51
C GLU A 108 17.20 10.33 -19.82
N HIS A 109 16.94 9.24 -20.51
CA HIS A 109 16.14 9.24 -21.74
C HIS A 109 14.92 8.35 -21.57
N LYS A 110 13.83 8.92 -21.08
CA LYS A 110 12.55 8.22 -20.99
C LYS A 110 11.98 8.00 -22.39
N THR A 111 12.06 6.79 -22.91
CA THR A 111 11.27 6.41 -24.07
C THR A 111 9.84 6.13 -23.65
N LEU A 112 8.86 6.71 -24.37
CA LEU A 112 7.42 6.58 -24.10
C LEU A 112 6.86 5.14 -24.17
N LYS A 113 7.71 4.15 -24.40
CA LYS A 113 7.34 2.74 -24.62
C LYS A 113 7.83 1.78 -23.53
N GLY A 114 8.24 2.24 -22.37
CA GLY A 114 8.67 1.35 -21.28
C GLY A 114 7.56 1.18 -20.24
N ASP A 115 7.32 -0.05 -19.80
CA ASP A 115 6.40 -0.39 -18.70
C ASP A 115 6.89 0.09 -17.33
N ASN A 116 8.17 0.46 -17.22
CA ASN A 116 8.79 0.92 -15.97
C ASN A 116 8.96 2.43 -15.98
N THR A 117 8.45 3.07 -14.94
CA THR A 117 8.64 4.51 -14.72
C THR A 117 10.01 4.85 -14.18
N SER A 118 10.63 3.95 -13.43
CA SER A 118 11.94 4.11 -12.81
C SER A 118 12.84 2.90 -13.05
N VAL A 119 14.15 3.12 -12.94
CA VAL A 119 15.18 2.08 -12.96
C VAL A 119 15.73 1.95 -11.55
N ILE A 120 15.71 0.73 -11.00
CA ILE A 120 16.27 0.48 -9.66
C ILE A 120 17.78 0.73 -9.71
N CYS A 121 18.23 1.62 -8.83
CA CYS A 121 19.64 2.04 -8.76
C CYS A 121 20.20 2.04 -7.34
N GLY A 122 19.41 1.60 -6.34
CA GLY A 122 19.86 1.57 -4.96
C GLY A 122 18.92 0.81 -4.04
N GLU A 123 19.32 0.75 -2.78
CA GLU A 123 18.55 0.16 -1.68
C GLU A 123 18.98 0.73 -0.33
N GLY A 124 18.14 0.63 0.68
CA GLY A 124 18.47 1.09 2.02
C GLY A 124 17.29 1.00 2.99
N GLU A 125 17.49 1.53 4.17
CA GLU A 125 16.46 1.65 5.20
C GLU A 125 15.76 3.00 5.09
N LEU A 126 14.45 2.94 5.06
CA LEU A 126 13.57 4.09 5.10
C LEU A 126 12.86 4.13 6.45
N ARG A 127 12.81 5.29 7.06
CA ARG A 127 12.12 5.52 8.33
C ARG A 127 11.23 6.73 8.24
N LEU A 128 9.99 6.57 8.69
CA LEU A 128 9.00 7.63 8.84
C LEU A 128 8.71 7.81 10.33
N ASP A 129 8.79 9.05 10.82
CA ASP A 129 8.37 9.45 12.15
C ASP A 129 7.81 10.87 12.14
N HIS A 130 7.52 11.45 13.31
CA HIS A 130 6.97 12.81 13.41
C HIS A 130 7.90 13.92 12.85
N SER A 131 9.18 13.66 12.73
CA SER A 131 10.13 14.62 12.15
C SER A 131 10.13 14.61 10.63
N GLY A 132 9.62 13.53 10.02
CA GLY A 132 9.57 13.36 8.57
C GLY A 132 10.08 12.00 8.10
N LEU A 133 10.62 11.98 6.88
CA LEU A 133 11.13 10.81 6.20
C LEU A 133 12.65 10.80 6.17
N THR A 134 13.27 9.77 6.72
CA THR A 134 14.73 9.57 6.71
C THR A 134 15.08 8.35 5.87
N PHE A 135 16.06 8.47 5.00
CA PHE A 135 16.66 7.39 4.23
C PHE A 135 18.13 7.25 4.54
N ALA A 136 18.62 6.03 4.62
CA ALA A 136 20.04 5.71 4.72
C ALA A 136 20.35 4.42 3.96
N GLY A 137 21.22 4.50 2.94
CA GLY A 137 21.52 3.36 2.09
C GLY A 137 22.55 3.67 1.03
N THR A 138 22.40 3.02 -0.11
CA THR A 138 23.26 3.25 -1.30
C THR A 138 22.39 3.59 -2.50
N VAL A 139 22.84 4.56 -3.29
CA VAL A 139 22.22 4.93 -4.58
C VAL A 139 23.33 5.05 -5.60
N GLU A 140 23.21 4.38 -6.75
CA GLU A 140 24.22 4.33 -7.82
C GLU A 140 25.62 3.91 -7.29
N GLY A 141 25.62 2.96 -6.34
CA GLY A 141 26.86 2.44 -5.72
C GLY A 141 27.54 3.39 -4.73
N LYS A 142 26.93 4.53 -4.39
CA LYS A 142 27.48 5.50 -3.44
C LYS A 142 26.63 5.55 -2.18
N PRO A 143 27.21 5.76 -1.00
CA PRO A 143 26.46 6.06 0.23
C PRO A 143 25.54 7.25 0.00
N CYS A 144 24.29 7.11 0.39
CA CYS A 144 23.28 8.16 0.28
C CYS A 144 22.46 8.20 1.57
N SER A 145 22.29 9.39 2.13
CA SER A 145 21.38 9.59 3.26
C SER A 145 20.75 10.97 3.15
N PHE A 146 19.46 11.05 3.49
CA PHE A 146 18.74 12.32 3.54
C PHE A 146 17.65 12.27 4.62
N HIS A 147 17.22 13.45 5.01
CA HIS A 147 16.05 13.66 5.85
C HIS A 147 15.15 14.72 5.20
N LEU A 148 13.88 14.40 5.01
CA LEU A 148 12.86 15.30 4.52
C LEU A 148 11.85 15.56 5.64
N THR A 149 11.70 16.81 6.04
CA THR A 149 10.71 17.17 7.07
C THR A 149 9.28 17.01 6.53
N THR A 150 8.30 16.91 7.42
CA THR A 150 6.87 16.85 7.04
C THR A 150 6.42 18.07 6.22
N GLU A 151 7.07 19.22 6.40
CA GLU A 151 6.81 20.44 5.63
C GLU A 151 7.36 20.34 4.20
N GLN A 152 8.52 19.67 4.02
CA GLN A 152 9.11 19.44 2.70
C GLN A 152 8.38 18.37 1.90
N VAL A 153 7.75 17.41 2.60
CA VAL A 153 7.00 16.32 1.96
C VAL A 153 5.59 16.24 2.56
N PRO A 154 4.72 17.20 2.25
CA PRO A 154 3.35 17.20 2.77
C PRO A 154 2.48 16.06 2.21
N THR A 155 2.92 15.44 1.12
CA THR A 155 2.25 14.31 0.48
C THR A 155 3.24 13.50 -0.36
N PHE A 156 2.93 12.21 -0.55
CA PHE A 156 3.69 11.31 -1.42
C PHE A 156 2.86 10.96 -2.65
N GLY A 157 3.49 10.95 -3.81
CA GLY A 157 2.90 10.31 -4.98
C GLY A 157 2.98 8.79 -4.84
N MET A 158 1.92 8.08 -5.21
CA MET A 158 1.85 6.63 -5.11
C MET A 158 1.59 6.00 -6.48
N CYS A 159 2.15 4.82 -6.70
CA CYS A 159 1.79 4.00 -7.86
C CYS A 159 0.36 3.46 -7.71
N THR A 160 -0.27 3.15 -8.83
CA THR A 160 -1.66 2.66 -8.86
C THR A 160 -1.87 1.33 -8.12
N ASP A 161 -0.83 0.51 -7.99
CA ASP A 161 -0.87 -0.74 -7.23
C ASP A 161 -0.42 -0.60 -5.77
N ILE A 162 -0.15 0.64 -5.32
CA ILE A 162 0.21 1.01 -3.93
C ILE A 162 1.47 0.28 -3.43
N SER A 163 2.25 -0.32 -4.34
CA SER A 163 3.49 -1.04 -3.99
C SER A 163 4.71 -0.13 -3.89
N ARG A 164 4.58 1.11 -4.36
CA ARG A 164 5.68 2.07 -4.45
C ARG A 164 5.14 3.48 -4.23
N PHE A 165 5.97 4.32 -3.65
CA PHE A 165 5.70 5.75 -3.59
C PHE A 165 6.92 6.52 -4.12
N TYR A 166 6.74 7.78 -4.45
CA TYR A 166 7.80 8.63 -4.94
C TYR A 166 7.74 10.03 -4.33
N THR A 167 8.91 10.64 -4.23
CA THR A 167 9.08 12.02 -3.82
C THR A 167 10.27 12.65 -4.54
N PHE A 168 10.49 13.94 -4.30
CA PHE A 168 11.66 14.65 -4.82
C PHE A 168 12.65 14.92 -3.68
N VAL A 169 13.90 14.51 -3.89
CA VAL A 169 15.02 14.77 -2.98
C VAL A 169 15.99 15.69 -3.70
N GLU A 170 16.17 16.91 -3.20
CA GLU A 170 17.00 17.93 -3.82
C GLU A 170 16.66 18.21 -5.31
N GLY A 171 15.38 18.06 -5.67
CA GLY A 171 14.89 18.24 -7.02
C GLY A 171 14.99 17.01 -7.92
N GLU A 172 15.60 15.93 -7.47
CA GLU A 172 15.64 14.65 -8.18
C GLU A 172 14.47 13.75 -7.79
N PHE A 173 13.84 13.13 -8.80
CA PHE A 173 12.80 12.13 -8.59
C PHE A 173 13.40 10.85 -8.01
N MET A 174 12.83 10.38 -6.90
CA MET A 174 13.15 9.10 -6.28
C MET A 174 11.89 8.29 -6.00
N GLU A 175 11.90 7.03 -6.38
CA GLU A 175 10.84 6.04 -6.14
C GLU A 175 11.35 4.99 -5.12
N PHE A 176 10.47 4.59 -4.18
CA PHE A 176 10.78 3.68 -3.08
C PHE A 176 9.79 2.53 -3.03
#